data_2b8ce26d7b62d08c8aa4e0d47205756f
#
_entry.id   2b8ce26d7b62d08c8aa4e0d47205756f
#
_cell.length_a   1.000
_cell.length_b   1.000
_cell.length_c   1.000
_cell.angle_alpha   90.00
_cell.angle_beta   90.00
_cell.angle_gamma   90.00
#
_symmetry.space_group_name_H-M   'P 1'
#
loop_
_entity.id
_entity.type
_entity.pdbx_description
1 polymer ?
#
loop_
_entity_poly.entity_id
_entity_poly.type
_entity_poly.pdbx_seq_one_letter_code
_entity_poly.pdbx_strand_id
1 'polypeptide(L)'
;MDMDRALQIAVCDGRPEDMVLLHTGVDAWLANTPGLRGRVQEFASPAALCERLRHGASYDIYILDILMPEMDGISLGRMIRRGDSEVPVIYVTSSTEYALDAFGIHAVGYIPKPVNRQELAAALQTAYTLHITRSREVISVRDGIQIAPVALEELLYVENSERKMTYVLSDGRHITNRRRGGSFESAVGPVAESKEFLQPHKSYFINMKYIRSLYSDHIVMDDGKDIPIARGKAPEIRRRYLAFLEKKGGGYGW
;
A
#
# COMPACT_ATOMS: atom_id res chain seq x y z
N MET A 1 -10.77 6.99 -3.63
CA MET A 1 -10.76 6.08 -2.46
C MET A 1 -11.56 4.88 -2.87
N ASP A 2 -10.90 3.76 -3.06
CA ASP A 2 -11.62 2.51 -3.19
C ASP A 2 -12.24 2.22 -1.82
N MET A 3 -13.38 2.90 -1.54
CA MET A 3 -14.16 2.72 -0.30
C MET A 3 -14.73 1.31 -0.17
N ASP A 4 -14.45 0.44 -1.15
CA ASP A 4 -14.94 -0.94 -1.19
C ASP A 4 -13.88 -1.99 -0.79
N ARG A 5 -12.60 -1.62 -0.70
CA ARG A 5 -11.58 -2.56 -0.25
C ARG A 5 -11.54 -2.62 1.27
N ALA A 6 -11.95 -3.76 1.81
CA ALA A 6 -11.82 -4.03 3.24
C ALA A 6 -10.33 -4.04 3.68
N LEU A 7 -10.02 -3.33 4.77
CA LEU A 7 -8.71 -3.33 5.42
C LEU A 7 -8.30 -4.76 5.79
N GLN A 8 -7.13 -5.21 5.37
CA GLN A 8 -6.64 -6.56 5.65
C GLN A 8 -5.73 -6.51 6.89
N ILE A 9 -6.12 -7.20 7.94
CA ILE A 9 -5.39 -7.22 9.22
C ILE A 9 -4.91 -8.64 9.50
N ALA A 10 -3.60 -8.83 9.67
CA ALA A 10 -3.04 -10.10 10.12
C ALA A 10 -2.82 -10.07 11.62
N VAL A 11 -3.30 -11.09 12.32
CA VAL A 11 -3.02 -11.32 13.74
C VAL A 11 -2.23 -12.61 13.88
N CYS A 12 -1.07 -12.56 14.48
CA CYS A 12 -0.22 -13.73 14.71
C CYS A 12 0.09 -13.88 16.22
N ASP A 13 -0.48 -14.91 16.82
CA ASP A 13 -0.30 -15.25 18.24
C ASP A 13 -0.43 -16.76 18.43
N GLY A 14 0.48 -17.35 19.20
CA GLY A 14 0.47 -18.79 19.46
C GLY A 14 -0.56 -19.24 20.50
N ARG A 15 -1.22 -18.34 21.21
CA ARG A 15 -2.18 -18.62 22.28
C ARG A 15 -3.61 -18.38 21.82
N PRO A 16 -4.48 -19.42 21.79
CA PRO A 16 -5.86 -19.26 21.32
C PRO A 16 -6.67 -18.23 22.09
N GLU A 17 -6.47 -18.14 23.42
CA GLU A 17 -7.16 -17.15 24.25
C GLU A 17 -6.79 -15.71 23.90
N ASP A 18 -5.52 -15.43 23.63
CA ASP A 18 -5.05 -14.10 23.23
C ASP A 18 -5.54 -13.76 21.82
N MET A 19 -5.54 -14.74 20.91
CA MET A 19 -6.10 -14.60 19.56
C MET A 19 -7.56 -14.15 19.59
N VAL A 20 -8.40 -14.79 20.41
CA VAL A 20 -9.81 -14.41 20.58
C VAL A 20 -9.96 -12.98 21.11
N LEU A 21 -9.13 -12.59 22.09
CA LEU A 21 -9.14 -11.23 22.63
C LEU A 21 -8.74 -10.19 21.59
N LEU A 22 -7.69 -10.46 20.82
CA LEU A 22 -7.22 -9.56 19.76
C LEU A 22 -8.25 -9.43 18.64
N HIS A 23 -8.81 -10.55 18.17
CA HIS A 23 -9.86 -10.53 17.13
C HIS A 23 -11.08 -9.72 17.60
N THR A 24 -11.58 -10.02 18.79
CA THR A 24 -12.74 -9.28 19.36
C THR A 24 -12.43 -7.79 19.51
N GLY A 25 -11.20 -7.43 19.89
CA GLY A 25 -10.77 -6.04 20.01
C GLY A 25 -10.71 -5.32 18.67
N VAL A 26 -10.20 -6.00 17.63
CA VAL A 26 -10.18 -5.47 16.25
C VAL A 26 -11.59 -5.29 15.71
N ASP A 27 -12.47 -6.27 15.87
CA ASP A 27 -13.87 -6.17 15.44
C ASP A 27 -14.62 -5.02 16.12
N ALA A 28 -14.41 -4.86 17.43
CA ALA A 28 -14.98 -3.74 18.17
C ALA A 28 -14.49 -2.38 17.65
N TRP A 29 -13.20 -2.27 17.31
CA TRP A 29 -12.63 -1.05 16.75
C TRP A 29 -13.19 -0.78 15.33
N LEU A 30 -13.27 -1.80 14.47
CA LEU A 30 -13.86 -1.68 13.13
C LEU A 30 -15.32 -1.21 13.21
N ALA A 31 -16.12 -1.80 14.10
CA ALA A 31 -17.51 -1.44 14.30
C ALA A 31 -17.70 0.02 14.77
N ASN A 32 -16.73 0.55 15.53
CA ASN A 32 -16.75 1.92 16.03
C ASN A 32 -16.08 2.94 15.09
N THR A 33 -15.56 2.51 13.94
CA THR A 33 -14.95 3.41 12.94
C THR A 33 -15.88 3.57 11.74
N PRO A 34 -16.61 4.69 11.62
CA PRO A 34 -17.61 4.88 10.56
C PRO A 34 -17.01 4.75 9.15
N GLY A 35 -17.66 3.96 8.31
CA GLY A 35 -17.26 3.75 6.91
C GLY A 35 -16.06 2.83 6.70
N LEU A 36 -15.44 2.31 7.77
CA LEU A 36 -14.35 1.36 7.67
C LEU A 36 -14.88 -0.08 7.65
N ARG A 37 -14.43 -0.85 6.66
CA ARG A 37 -14.61 -2.31 6.61
C ARG A 37 -13.24 -2.97 6.76
N GLY A 38 -13.16 -4.06 7.49
CA GLY A 38 -11.93 -4.82 7.67
C GLY A 38 -12.16 -6.31 7.65
N ARG A 39 -11.08 -7.05 7.43
CA ARG A 39 -11.02 -8.50 7.58
C ARG A 39 -9.82 -8.87 8.42
N VAL A 40 -10.02 -9.69 9.42
CA VAL A 40 -8.96 -10.24 10.25
C VAL A 40 -8.61 -11.62 9.72
N GLN A 41 -7.31 -11.86 9.53
CA GLN A 41 -6.78 -13.20 9.29
C GLN A 41 -5.87 -13.61 10.43
N GLU A 42 -6.18 -14.72 11.04
CA GLU A 42 -5.49 -15.27 12.21
C GLU A 42 -4.41 -16.26 11.80
N PHE A 43 -3.30 -16.24 12.53
CA PHE A 43 -2.17 -17.14 12.36
C PHE A 43 -1.69 -17.63 13.72
N ALA A 44 -1.83 -18.92 13.96
CA ALA A 44 -1.39 -19.58 15.20
C ALA A 44 0.14 -19.74 15.30
N SER A 45 0.88 -19.41 14.25
CA SER A 45 2.35 -19.49 14.25
C SER A 45 2.98 -18.53 13.22
N PRO A 46 4.22 -18.08 13.46
CA PRO A 46 5.00 -17.32 12.48
C PRO A 46 5.15 -18.06 11.15
N ALA A 47 5.33 -19.38 11.19
CA ALA A 47 5.49 -20.20 9.99
C ALA A 47 4.28 -20.11 9.06
N ALA A 48 3.06 -20.15 9.61
CA ALA A 48 1.82 -20.04 8.83
C ALA A 48 1.69 -18.65 8.17
N LEU A 49 2.03 -17.58 8.87
CA LEU A 49 2.04 -16.24 8.29
C LEU A 49 3.11 -16.10 7.21
N CYS A 50 4.32 -16.58 7.46
CA CYS A 50 5.42 -16.59 6.47
C CYS A 50 5.05 -17.33 5.19
N GLU A 51 4.36 -18.45 5.30
CA GLU A 51 3.89 -19.23 4.15
C GLU A 51 2.89 -18.41 3.32
N ARG A 52 1.93 -17.76 3.95
CA ARG A 52 0.98 -16.88 3.26
C ARG A 52 1.66 -15.71 2.56
N LEU A 53 2.63 -15.08 3.22
CA LEU A 53 3.40 -13.98 2.62
C LEU A 53 4.23 -14.45 1.42
N ARG A 54 4.84 -15.65 1.47
CA ARG A 54 5.56 -16.23 0.33
C ARG A 54 4.66 -16.51 -0.87
N HIS A 55 3.38 -16.81 -0.63
CA HIS A 55 2.36 -16.99 -1.68
C HIS A 55 1.70 -15.68 -2.13
N GLY A 56 2.30 -14.53 -1.82
CA GLY A 56 1.85 -13.23 -2.33
C GLY A 56 0.75 -12.55 -1.51
N ALA A 57 0.37 -13.09 -0.35
CA ALA A 57 -0.54 -12.38 0.54
C ALA A 57 0.12 -11.11 1.09
N SER A 58 -0.66 -10.05 1.25
CA SER A 58 -0.24 -8.80 1.90
C SER A 58 -1.34 -8.31 2.84
N TYR A 59 -0.93 -7.65 3.91
CA TYR A 59 -1.83 -7.10 4.92
C TYR A 59 -1.50 -5.63 5.14
N ASP A 60 -2.52 -4.87 5.47
CA ASP A 60 -2.44 -3.42 5.67
C ASP A 60 -1.96 -3.08 7.10
N ILE A 61 -2.23 -3.97 8.06
CA ILE A 61 -1.78 -3.87 9.47
C ILE A 61 -1.42 -5.28 9.96
N TYR A 62 -0.33 -5.38 10.72
CA TYR A 62 0.08 -6.60 11.41
C TYR A 62 0.00 -6.42 12.92
N ILE A 63 -0.58 -7.39 13.63
CA ILE A 63 -0.57 -7.51 15.09
C ILE A 63 0.17 -8.80 15.42
N LEU A 64 1.31 -8.70 16.10
CA LEU A 64 2.23 -9.82 16.29
C LEU A 64 2.53 -10.01 17.77
N ASP A 65 2.38 -11.23 18.28
CA ASP A 65 3.03 -11.59 19.54
C ASP A 65 4.55 -11.67 19.32
N ILE A 66 5.32 -11.26 20.32
CA ILE A 66 6.79 -11.37 20.29
C ILE A 66 7.22 -12.75 20.74
N LEU A 67 6.57 -13.29 21.78
CA LEU A 67 6.98 -14.56 22.39
C LEU A 67 6.28 -15.74 21.72
N MET A 68 6.79 -16.15 20.58
CA MET A 68 6.29 -17.33 19.85
C MET A 68 7.38 -18.39 19.68
N PRO A 69 7.01 -19.68 19.62
CA PRO A 69 7.96 -20.75 19.31
C PRO A 69 8.57 -20.58 17.90
N GLU A 70 9.76 -21.12 17.69
CA GLU A 70 10.49 -21.20 16.42
C GLU A 70 11.01 -19.87 15.88
N MET A 71 10.21 -18.82 15.88
CA MET A 71 10.57 -17.47 15.43
C MET A 71 9.88 -16.44 16.30
N ASP A 72 10.63 -15.55 16.90
CA ASP A 72 10.07 -14.43 17.66
C ASP A 72 9.41 -13.37 16.73
N GLY A 73 8.47 -12.62 17.31
CA GLY A 73 7.72 -11.61 16.55
C GLY A 73 8.57 -10.48 16.02
N ILE A 74 9.69 -10.16 16.65
CA ILE A 74 10.64 -9.12 16.17
C ILE A 74 11.30 -9.57 14.87
N SER A 75 11.77 -10.82 14.81
CA SER A 75 12.34 -11.42 13.59
C SER A 75 11.30 -11.48 12.48
N LEU A 76 10.06 -11.85 12.80
CA LEU A 76 8.93 -11.83 11.87
C LEU A 76 8.65 -10.42 11.33
N GLY A 77 8.62 -9.41 12.20
CA GLY A 77 8.44 -8.01 11.80
C GLY A 77 9.57 -7.50 10.91
N ARG A 78 10.83 -7.85 11.20
CA ARG A 78 11.96 -7.53 10.32
C ARG A 78 11.81 -8.17 8.93
N MET A 79 11.30 -9.40 8.86
CA MET A 79 11.04 -10.06 7.58
C MET A 79 9.92 -9.37 6.80
N ILE A 80 8.82 -9.01 7.46
CA ILE A 80 7.71 -8.25 6.87
C ILE A 80 8.23 -6.92 6.30
N ARG A 81 9.07 -6.21 7.04
CA ARG A 81 9.65 -4.93 6.62
C ARG A 81 10.62 -5.01 5.44
N ARG A 82 11.19 -6.17 5.15
CA ARG A 82 11.97 -6.37 3.91
C ARG A 82 11.08 -6.33 2.67
N GLY A 83 9.82 -6.77 2.79
CA GLY A 83 8.82 -6.71 1.71
C GLY A 83 8.15 -5.34 1.61
N ASP A 84 7.89 -4.72 2.77
CA ASP A 84 7.26 -3.40 2.90
C ASP A 84 7.81 -2.68 4.14
N SER A 85 8.72 -1.71 3.92
CA SER A 85 9.45 -1.02 4.99
C SER A 85 8.57 -0.16 5.90
N GLU A 86 7.38 0.21 5.43
CA GLU A 86 6.52 1.18 6.10
C GLU A 86 5.23 0.57 6.65
N VAL A 87 4.95 -0.72 6.42
CA VAL A 87 3.69 -1.33 6.86
C VAL A 87 3.52 -1.22 8.38
N PRO A 88 2.36 -0.81 8.89
CA PRO A 88 2.11 -0.72 10.32
C PRO A 88 2.21 -2.08 11.02
N VAL A 89 3.06 -2.16 12.03
CA VAL A 89 3.21 -3.34 12.90
C VAL A 89 2.93 -2.93 14.34
N ILE A 90 2.03 -3.66 15.00
CA ILE A 90 1.70 -3.55 16.42
C ILE A 90 2.20 -4.81 17.11
N TYR A 91 2.99 -4.68 18.15
CA TYR A 91 3.41 -5.81 18.98
C TYR A 91 2.53 -5.94 20.22
N VAL A 92 2.17 -7.19 20.52
CA VAL A 92 1.44 -7.56 21.72
C VAL A 92 2.23 -8.64 22.44
N THR A 93 2.65 -8.45 23.68
CA THR A 93 3.55 -9.40 24.35
C THR A 93 3.45 -9.36 25.86
N SER A 94 3.78 -10.49 26.51
CA SER A 94 3.91 -10.56 27.97
C SER A 94 5.29 -10.13 28.49
N SER A 95 6.27 -9.83 27.62
CA SER A 95 7.60 -9.33 28.02
C SER A 95 7.73 -7.84 27.73
N THR A 96 8.40 -7.11 28.62
CA THR A 96 8.76 -5.70 28.45
C THR A 96 10.17 -5.51 27.92
N GLU A 97 10.97 -6.57 27.81
CA GLU A 97 12.39 -6.53 27.44
C GLU A 97 12.63 -6.15 25.98
N TYR A 98 11.65 -6.43 25.10
CA TYR A 98 11.77 -6.21 23.65
C TYR A 98 11.29 -4.82 23.19
N ALA A 99 10.95 -3.93 24.11
CA ALA A 99 10.43 -2.61 23.76
C ALA A 99 11.44 -1.80 22.91
N LEU A 100 12.74 -1.86 23.23
CA LEU A 100 13.79 -1.19 22.47
C LEU A 100 13.97 -1.77 21.07
N ASP A 101 13.87 -3.10 20.93
CA ASP A 101 13.94 -3.79 19.63
C ASP A 101 12.74 -3.44 18.75
N ALA A 102 11.53 -3.36 19.34
CA ALA A 102 10.32 -2.93 18.65
C ALA A 102 10.45 -1.47 18.14
N PHE A 103 11.06 -0.58 18.93
CA PHE A 103 11.39 0.78 18.51
C PHE A 103 12.35 0.78 17.31
N GLY A 104 13.37 -0.08 17.31
CA GLY A 104 14.36 -0.20 16.23
C GLY A 104 13.77 -0.61 14.88
N ILE A 105 12.59 -1.20 14.86
CA ILE A 105 11.86 -1.57 13.64
C ILE A 105 10.64 -0.68 13.39
N HIS A 106 10.56 0.47 14.02
CA HIS A 106 9.48 1.45 13.86
C HIS A 106 8.08 0.84 14.09
N ALA A 107 7.91 0.07 15.18
CA ALA A 107 6.60 -0.42 15.58
C ALA A 107 5.65 0.75 15.88
N VAL A 108 4.40 0.63 15.43
CA VAL A 108 3.36 1.64 15.65
C VAL A 108 2.79 1.55 17.06
N GLY A 109 2.84 0.37 17.66
CA GLY A 109 2.37 0.12 19.00
C GLY A 109 3.10 -1.04 19.66
N TYR A 110 3.20 -0.96 20.97
CA TYR A 110 3.72 -2.02 21.83
C TYR A 110 2.75 -2.15 23.01
N ILE A 111 2.03 -3.26 23.08
CA ILE A 111 0.94 -3.49 24.01
C ILE A 111 1.30 -4.65 24.93
N PRO A 112 1.46 -4.42 26.25
CA PRO A 112 1.68 -5.49 27.20
C PRO A 112 0.42 -6.35 27.36
N LYS A 113 0.61 -7.68 27.52
CA LYS A 113 -0.45 -8.58 27.96
C LYS A 113 -0.62 -8.49 29.49
N PRO A 114 -1.85 -8.50 30.04
CA PRO A 114 -3.13 -8.72 29.34
C PRO A 114 -3.56 -7.50 28.51
N VAL A 115 -4.07 -7.78 27.32
CA VAL A 115 -4.41 -6.73 26.31
C VAL A 115 -5.48 -5.77 26.85
N ASN A 116 -5.12 -4.50 26.93
CA ASN A 116 -6.08 -3.44 27.21
C ASN A 116 -6.78 -3.03 25.91
N ARG A 117 -8.13 -3.08 25.91
CA ARG A 117 -8.94 -2.75 24.72
C ARG A 117 -8.76 -1.30 24.25
N GLN A 118 -8.55 -0.36 25.16
CA GLN A 118 -8.36 1.05 24.79
C GLN A 118 -7.00 1.27 24.14
N GLU A 119 -5.95 0.62 24.65
CA GLU A 119 -4.61 0.69 24.09
C GLU A 119 -4.57 0.03 22.69
N LEU A 120 -5.23 -1.13 22.53
CA LEU A 120 -5.35 -1.79 21.23
C LEU A 120 -6.09 -0.90 20.23
N ALA A 121 -7.21 -0.30 20.62
CA ALA A 121 -7.97 0.60 19.76
C ALA A 121 -7.15 1.85 19.35
N ALA A 122 -6.38 2.44 20.28
CA ALA A 122 -5.51 3.57 20.01
C ALA A 122 -4.36 3.21 19.04
N ALA A 123 -3.74 2.04 19.23
CA ALA A 123 -2.70 1.54 18.34
C ALA A 123 -3.25 1.23 16.94
N LEU A 124 -4.43 0.62 16.84
CA LEU A 124 -5.12 0.37 15.57
C LEU A 124 -5.49 1.68 14.86
N GLN A 125 -5.96 2.69 15.59
CA GLN A 125 -6.25 4.00 15.01
C GLN A 125 -4.99 4.67 14.47
N THR A 126 -3.88 4.59 15.19
CA THR A 126 -2.58 5.10 14.72
C THR A 126 -2.09 4.34 13.49
N ALA A 127 -2.16 3.01 13.51
CA ALA A 127 -1.79 2.15 12.39
C ALA A 127 -2.64 2.45 11.14
N TYR A 128 -3.94 2.61 11.32
CA TYR A 128 -4.86 2.98 10.24
C TYR A 128 -4.54 4.36 9.66
N THR A 129 -4.30 5.35 10.51
CA THR A 129 -3.92 6.70 10.08
C THR A 129 -2.63 6.67 9.27
N LEU A 130 -1.62 5.94 9.71
CA LEU A 130 -0.37 5.74 8.97
C LEU A 130 -0.63 5.02 7.64
N HIS A 131 -1.44 3.96 7.65
CA HIS A 131 -1.80 3.22 6.44
C HIS A 131 -2.47 4.13 5.40
N ILE A 132 -3.50 4.91 5.78
CA ILE A 132 -4.16 5.84 4.85
C ILE A 132 -3.27 7.00 4.42
N THR A 133 -2.41 7.51 5.29
CA THR A 133 -1.46 8.57 4.93
C THR A 133 -0.42 8.05 3.93
N ARG A 134 0.02 6.83 4.11
CA ARG A 134 0.92 6.10 3.24
C ARG A 134 0.29 5.75 1.88
N SER A 135 -0.95 5.28 1.89
CA SER A 135 -1.75 5.02 0.67
C SER A 135 -2.05 6.31 -0.09
N ARG A 136 -1.88 7.46 0.54
CA ARG A 136 -2.05 8.79 -0.02
C ARG A 136 -0.72 9.50 -0.17
N GLU A 137 0.18 9.00 -1.00
CA GLU A 137 1.15 9.90 -1.62
C GLU A 137 0.35 10.97 -2.37
N VAL A 138 0.25 12.15 -1.77
CA VAL A 138 -0.51 13.28 -2.31
C VAL A 138 0.46 14.20 -3.04
N ILE A 139 0.21 14.42 -4.31
CA ILE A 139 0.88 15.47 -5.07
C ILE A 139 0.02 16.74 -5.09
N SER A 140 0.69 17.88 -5.11
CA SER A 140 0.03 19.17 -5.26
C SER A 140 0.01 19.57 -6.73
N VAL A 141 -1.15 19.48 -7.36
CA VAL A 141 -1.34 19.88 -8.75
C VAL A 141 -1.92 21.29 -8.81
N ARG A 142 -1.28 22.18 -9.56
CA ARG A 142 -1.84 23.52 -9.78
C ARG A 142 -2.88 23.48 -10.89
N ASP A 143 -4.10 23.91 -10.56
CA ASP A 143 -5.17 24.18 -11.51
C ASP A 143 -5.36 25.71 -11.62
N GLY A 144 -4.69 26.32 -12.57
CA GLY A 144 -4.67 27.78 -12.69
C GLY A 144 -4.07 28.47 -11.45
N ILE A 145 -4.92 29.10 -10.63
CA ILE A 145 -4.54 29.80 -9.39
C ILE A 145 -4.64 28.87 -8.17
N GLN A 146 -5.45 27.81 -8.26
CA GLN A 146 -5.69 26.88 -7.14
C GLN A 146 -4.66 25.77 -7.12
N ILE A 147 -4.42 25.23 -5.92
CA ILE A 147 -3.64 24.01 -5.70
C ILE A 147 -4.62 22.92 -5.28
N ALA A 148 -4.72 21.88 -6.10
CA ALA A 148 -5.53 20.72 -5.81
C ALA A 148 -4.63 19.59 -5.28
N PRO A 149 -4.88 19.04 -4.09
CA PRO A 149 -4.24 17.81 -3.65
C PRO A 149 -4.81 16.64 -4.47
N VAL A 150 -3.91 15.80 -5.00
CA VAL A 150 -4.24 14.60 -5.78
C VAL A 150 -3.50 13.42 -5.17
N ALA A 151 -4.23 12.41 -4.73
CA ALA A 151 -3.62 11.17 -4.26
C ALA A 151 -3.08 10.38 -5.46
N LEU A 152 -1.83 9.90 -5.38
CA LEU A 152 -1.23 9.12 -6.47
C LEU A 152 -2.03 7.84 -6.77
N GLU A 153 -2.65 7.27 -5.76
CA GLU A 153 -3.51 6.09 -5.92
C GLU A 153 -4.76 6.35 -6.78
N GLU A 154 -5.23 7.61 -6.86
CA GLU A 154 -6.37 8.04 -7.67
C GLU A 154 -5.97 8.43 -9.10
N LEU A 155 -4.68 8.62 -9.34
CA LEU A 155 -4.16 9.07 -10.63
C LEU A 155 -4.02 7.91 -11.61
N LEU A 156 -4.76 7.96 -12.73
CA LEU A 156 -4.64 6.99 -13.81
C LEU A 156 -3.36 7.23 -14.61
N TYR A 157 -3.20 8.45 -15.09
CA TYR A 157 -2.02 8.86 -15.86
C TYR A 157 -1.89 10.38 -15.88
N VAL A 158 -0.69 10.83 -16.25
CA VAL A 158 -0.40 12.23 -16.60
C VAL A 158 -0.04 12.29 -18.08
N GLU A 159 -0.75 13.12 -18.81
CA GLU A 159 -0.50 13.40 -20.23
C GLU A 159 0.18 14.77 -20.40
N ASN A 160 1.22 14.83 -21.22
CA ASN A 160 1.87 16.06 -21.63
C ASN A 160 1.63 16.30 -23.11
N SER A 161 0.77 17.27 -23.43
CA SER A 161 0.43 17.66 -24.80
C SER A 161 0.43 19.19 -24.90
N GLU A 162 1.00 19.76 -25.95
CA GLU A 162 1.00 21.20 -26.26
C GLU A 162 1.42 22.11 -25.07
N ARG A 163 2.44 21.68 -24.31
CA ARG A 163 2.92 22.35 -23.08
C ARG A 163 1.87 22.40 -21.94
N LYS A 164 0.84 21.57 -22.03
CA LYS A 164 -0.12 21.32 -20.96
C LYS A 164 0.13 19.96 -20.35
N MET A 165 0.02 19.88 -19.05
CA MET A 165 -0.02 18.61 -18.33
C MET A 165 -1.44 18.40 -17.84
N THR A 166 -2.01 17.26 -18.20
CA THR A 166 -3.34 16.84 -17.76
C THR A 166 -3.20 15.62 -16.88
N TYR A 167 -3.62 15.74 -15.64
CA TYR A 167 -3.71 14.67 -14.65
C TYR A 167 -5.12 14.08 -14.74
N VAL A 168 -5.21 12.81 -15.09
CA VAL A 168 -6.49 12.10 -15.25
C VAL A 168 -6.69 11.18 -14.07
N LEU A 169 -7.82 11.34 -13.38
CA LEU A 169 -8.14 10.66 -12.13
C LEU A 169 -9.16 9.54 -12.35
N SER A 170 -9.17 8.56 -11.47
CA SER A 170 -10.06 7.39 -11.53
C SER A 170 -11.54 7.72 -11.37
N ASP A 171 -11.87 8.87 -10.81
CA ASP A 171 -13.24 9.38 -10.70
C ASP A 171 -13.70 10.18 -11.93
N GLY A 172 -12.88 10.22 -12.99
CA GLY A 172 -13.15 10.94 -14.24
C GLY A 172 -12.80 12.43 -14.21
N ARG A 173 -12.29 12.96 -13.10
CA ARG A 173 -11.80 14.35 -13.06
C ARG A 173 -10.51 14.50 -13.86
N HIS A 174 -10.36 15.65 -14.51
CA HIS A 174 -9.16 16.06 -15.22
C HIS A 174 -8.67 17.39 -14.65
N ILE A 175 -7.42 17.44 -14.22
CA ILE A 175 -6.77 18.67 -13.75
C ILE A 175 -5.68 19.04 -14.74
N THR A 176 -5.79 20.22 -15.35
CA THR A 176 -4.85 20.65 -16.39
C THR A 176 -4.07 21.87 -15.96
N ASN A 177 -2.75 21.81 -16.07
CA ASN A 177 -1.90 22.97 -15.87
C ASN A 177 -0.96 23.22 -17.05
N ARG A 178 -0.43 24.45 -17.15
CA ARG A 178 0.60 24.78 -18.13
C ARG A 178 1.98 24.50 -17.57
N ARG A 179 2.78 23.74 -18.31
CA ARG A 179 4.18 23.50 -17.94
C ARG A 179 5.01 24.78 -18.10
N ARG A 180 5.70 25.19 -17.02
CA ARG A 180 6.53 26.40 -16.97
C ARG A 180 8.02 26.10 -17.17
N GLY A 181 8.38 25.36 -18.22
CA GLY A 181 9.79 24.97 -18.46
C GLY A 181 10.16 23.59 -17.88
N GLY A 182 11.42 23.21 -17.97
CA GLY A 182 11.94 21.90 -17.51
C GLY A 182 11.53 20.70 -18.36
N SER A 183 11.98 19.50 -17.98
CA SER A 183 11.53 18.25 -18.60
C SER A 183 10.14 17.86 -18.08
N PHE A 184 9.45 16.98 -18.82
CA PHE A 184 8.17 16.44 -18.33
C PHE A 184 8.36 15.64 -17.03
N GLU A 185 9.43 14.86 -16.95
CA GLU A 185 9.81 14.08 -15.77
C GLU A 185 10.02 14.96 -14.53
N SER A 186 10.79 16.06 -14.67
CA SER A 186 10.95 17.04 -13.60
C SER A 186 9.65 17.73 -13.20
N ALA A 187 8.72 17.92 -14.14
CA ALA A 187 7.46 18.62 -13.89
C ALA A 187 6.42 17.75 -13.14
N VAL A 188 6.48 16.43 -13.30
CA VAL A 188 5.58 15.49 -12.59
C VAL A 188 6.11 15.10 -11.21
N GLY A 189 7.40 15.40 -10.90
CA GLY A 189 7.98 15.21 -9.56
C GLY A 189 7.74 13.81 -8.99
N PRO A 190 7.02 13.69 -7.84
CA PRO A 190 6.82 12.42 -7.16
C PRO A 190 6.21 11.31 -8.01
N VAL A 191 5.41 11.64 -9.05
CA VAL A 191 4.87 10.64 -10.00
C VAL A 191 5.99 9.90 -10.72
N ALA A 192 7.06 10.61 -11.12
CA ALA A 192 8.20 10.01 -11.82
C ALA A 192 9.04 9.11 -10.90
N GLU A 193 9.07 9.42 -9.60
CA GLU A 193 9.84 8.68 -8.58
C GLU A 193 9.08 7.45 -8.06
N SER A 194 7.74 7.44 -8.19
CA SER A 194 6.91 6.36 -7.72
C SER A 194 7.16 5.06 -8.49
N LYS A 195 7.32 3.95 -7.76
CA LYS A 195 7.48 2.61 -8.31
C LYS A 195 6.21 2.06 -8.96
N GLU A 196 5.07 2.66 -8.68
CA GLU A 196 3.77 2.28 -9.25
C GLU A 196 3.52 2.88 -10.64
N PHE A 197 4.35 3.86 -11.04
CA PHE A 197 4.22 4.51 -12.34
C PHE A 197 5.28 4.06 -13.34
N LEU A 198 4.87 4.04 -14.61
CA LEU A 198 5.78 3.85 -15.75
C LEU A 198 5.67 5.04 -16.71
N GLN A 199 6.75 5.24 -17.49
CA GLN A 199 6.78 6.17 -18.61
C GLN A 199 6.87 5.40 -19.95
N PRO A 200 5.73 4.95 -20.53
CA PRO A 200 5.74 4.20 -21.78
C PRO A 200 6.12 5.08 -22.99
N HIS A 201 5.79 6.37 -22.92
CA HIS A 201 6.08 7.34 -23.96
C HIS A 201 6.51 8.67 -23.33
N LYS A 202 7.29 9.49 -24.06
CA LYS A 202 7.76 10.81 -23.58
C LYS A 202 6.66 11.76 -23.12
N SER A 203 5.42 11.49 -23.52
CA SER A 203 4.24 12.30 -23.18
C SER A 203 3.35 11.70 -22.10
N TYR A 204 3.68 10.53 -21.55
CA TYR A 204 2.81 9.85 -20.60
C TYR A 204 3.58 9.28 -19.43
N PHE A 205 3.08 9.52 -18.21
CA PHE A 205 3.32 8.71 -17.02
C PHE A 205 2.02 8.02 -16.66
N ILE A 206 2.02 6.70 -16.49
CA ILE A 206 0.82 5.90 -16.23
C ILE A 206 0.95 5.11 -14.94
N ASN A 207 -0.13 4.98 -14.20
CA ASN A 207 -0.22 4.13 -13.03
C ASN A 207 -0.50 2.69 -13.46
N MET A 208 0.39 1.77 -13.09
CA MET A 208 0.28 0.35 -13.44
C MET A 208 -0.98 -0.32 -12.87
N LYS A 209 -1.53 0.22 -11.80
CA LYS A 209 -2.77 -0.26 -11.16
C LYS A 209 -3.97 -0.21 -12.14
N TYR A 210 -3.98 0.76 -13.04
CA TYR A 210 -5.09 1.05 -13.96
C TYR A 210 -4.81 0.62 -15.39
N ILE A 211 -3.88 -0.31 -15.59
CA ILE A 211 -3.66 -0.94 -16.89
C ILE A 211 -4.72 -2.03 -17.08
N ARG A 212 -5.64 -1.82 -18.03
CA ARG A 212 -6.62 -2.82 -18.45
C ARG A 212 -6.00 -3.91 -19.32
N SER A 213 -5.16 -3.49 -20.27
CA SER A 213 -4.50 -4.42 -21.20
C SER A 213 -3.15 -3.86 -21.66
N LEU A 214 -2.16 -4.74 -21.76
CA LEU A 214 -0.81 -4.43 -22.24
C LEU A 214 -0.56 -5.17 -23.57
N TYR A 215 -0.37 -4.42 -24.65
CA TYR A 215 -0.01 -4.90 -25.98
C TYR A 215 1.48 -4.67 -26.26
N SER A 216 1.94 -5.06 -27.44
CA SER A 216 3.35 -4.91 -27.85
C SER A 216 3.73 -3.47 -28.18
N ASP A 217 2.78 -2.64 -28.59
CA ASP A 217 2.96 -1.28 -29.11
C ASP A 217 2.16 -0.21 -28.38
N HIS A 218 1.17 -0.61 -27.58
CA HIS A 218 0.33 0.30 -26.79
C HIS A 218 -0.18 -0.34 -25.50
N ILE A 219 -0.76 0.50 -24.63
CA ILE A 219 -1.37 0.14 -23.35
C ILE A 219 -2.77 0.72 -23.34
N VAL A 220 -3.77 -0.10 -22.99
CA VAL A 220 -5.15 0.36 -22.76
C VAL A 220 -5.36 0.60 -21.27
N MET A 221 -5.74 1.81 -20.89
CA MET A 221 -6.07 2.18 -19.52
C MET A 221 -7.53 1.83 -19.18
N ASP A 222 -7.88 1.85 -17.90
CA ASP A 222 -9.23 1.50 -17.42
C ASP A 222 -10.32 2.43 -17.96
N ASP A 223 -10.00 3.70 -18.25
CA ASP A 223 -10.90 4.67 -18.91
C ASP A 223 -11.06 4.43 -20.42
N GLY A 224 -10.32 3.46 -20.99
CA GLY A 224 -10.31 3.14 -22.42
C GLY A 224 -9.32 3.95 -23.24
N LYS A 225 -8.49 4.78 -22.63
CA LYS A 225 -7.42 5.52 -23.31
C LYS A 225 -6.34 4.58 -23.82
N ASP A 226 -6.03 4.69 -25.13
CA ASP A 226 -4.87 4.04 -25.74
C ASP A 226 -3.62 4.91 -25.56
N ILE A 227 -2.59 4.35 -24.93
CA ILE A 227 -1.32 5.03 -24.68
C ILE A 227 -0.19 4.31 -25.44
N PRO A 228 0.49 4.99 -26.36
CA PRO A 228 1.52 4.36 -27.18
C PRO A 228 2.76 4.01 -26.36
N ILE A 229 3.42 2.92 -26.74
CA ILE A 229 4.73 2.53 -26.23
C ILE A 229 5.81 3.03 -27.21
N ALA A 230 6.76 3.80 -26.70
CA ALA A 230 7.87 4.28 -27.49
C ALA A 230 8.73 3.11 -28.00
N ARG A 231 9.26 3.25 -29.22
CA ARG A 231 10.10 2.24 -29.87
C ARG A 231 11.23 1.76 -28.95
N GLY A 232 11.34 0.45 -28.76
CA GLY A 232 12.37 -0.17 -27.90
C GLY A 232 12.03 -0.24 -26.40
N LYS A 233 10.96 0.40 -25.92
CA LYS A 233 10.58 0.36 -24.49
C LYS A 233 9.71 -0.85 -24.09
N ALA A 234 9.09 -1.53 -25.04
CA ALA A 234 8.15 -2.61 -24.75
C ALA A 234 8.71 -3.73 -23.83
N PRO A 235 9.97 -4.22 -24.00
CA PRO A 235 10.51 -5.25 -23.12
C PRO A 235 10.68 -4.77 -21.66
N GLU A 236 11.13 -3.54 -21.48
CA GLU A 236 11.28 -2.93 -20.13
C GLU A 236 9.94 -2.76 -19.45
N ILE A 237 8.96 -2.22 -20.16
CA ILE A 237 7.59 -1.99 -19.64
C ILE A 237 6.97 -3.31 -19.23
N ARG A 238 7.04 -4.34 -20.09
CA ARG A 238 6.51 -5.67 -19.80
C ARG A 238 7.14 -6.26 -18.53
N ARG A 239 8.47 -6.19 -18.42
CA ARG A 239 9.19 -6.66 -17.22
C ARG A 239 8.74 -5.93 -15.95
N ARG A 240 8.64 -4.59 -15.98
CA ARG A 240 8.21 -3.79 -14.83
C ARG A 240 6.76 -4.10 -14.45
N TYR A 241 5.88 -4.24 -15.43
CA TYR A 241 4.47 -4.54 -15.19
C TYR A 241 4.28 -5.95 -14.61
N LEU A 242 4.99 -6.97 -15.13
CA LEU A 242 4.96 -8.32 -14.55
C LEU A 242 5.45 -8.32 -13.10
N ALA A 243 6.58 -7.68 -12.81
CA ALA A 243 7.08 -7.54 -11.44
C ALA A 243 6.11 -6.80 -10.51
N PHE A 244 5.34 -5.85 -11.02
CA PHE A 244 4.28 -5.17 -10.28
C PHE A 244 3.11 -6.12 -9.97
N LEU A 245 2.67 -6.94 -10.94
CA LEU A 245 1.61 -7.93 -10.76
C LEU A 245 2.00 -9.03 -9.77
N GLU A 246 3.24 -9.52 -9.84
CA GLU A 246 3.78 -10.51 -8.89
C GLU A 246 3.74 -10.00 -7.45
N LYS A 247 4.09 -8.73 -7.22
CA LYS A 247 4.00 -8.10 -5.89
C LYS A 247 2.57 -7.97 -5.38
N LYS A 248 1.58 -7.82 -6.26
CA LYS A 248 0.15 -7.70 -5.89
C LYS A 248 -0.56 -9.05 -5.74
N GLY A 249 0.14 -10.17 -5.79
CA GLY A 249 -0.43 -11.50 -5.54
C GLY A 249 -1.17 -12.10 -6.74
N GLY A 250 -0.90 -11.61 -7.93
CA GLY A 250 -1.43 -12.18 -9.17
C GLY A 250 -0.52 -13.27 -9.73
N GLY A 251 -0.66 -14.49 -9.23
CA GLY A 251 -0.15 -15.67 -9.94
C GLY A 251 -1.00 -15.90 -11.19
N TYR A 252 -0.58 -15.40 -12.33
CA TYR A 252 -1.15 -15.82 -13.61
C TYR A 252 -0.46 -17.11 -14.03
N GLY A 253 -1.19 -18.25 -13.88
CA GLY A 253 -0.86 -19.48 -14.57
C GLY A 253 -1.03 -19.26 -16.09
N TRP A 254 0.00 -19.61 -16.84
CA TRP A 254 -0.03 -19.84 -18.29
C TRP A 254 -0.43 -21.28 -18.56
#